data_323f939fa0958eaae6a38bb7abfbb505
#
_entry.id   323f939fa0958eaae6a38bb7abfbb505
#
_cell.length_a   1.000
_cell.length_b   1.000
_cell.length_c   1.000
_cell.angle_alpha   90.00
_cell.angle_beta   90.00
_cell.angle_gamma   90.00
#
_symmetry.space_group_name_H-M   'P 1'
#
loop_
_entity.id
_entity.type
_entity.pdbx_description
1 polymer ?
#
loop_
_entity_poly.entity_id
_entity_poly.type
_entity_poly.pdbx_seq_one_letter_code
_entity_poly.pdbx_strand_id
1 'polypeptide(L)'
;MKLSLHTDQFVKDANGSSGYSYSYYKMIDHFSKFSYRNEKMTILDNSSEANAQLFYMEPERYNHYNMQNLRTSDFKKFHDNQYKIQGTHLEATRVWDHWIDSMNRVDEIWVGNYFAQDAVINSGITTPTYVFEMGIDDMWKPHRRGGDGKIKFLHIDSASPRKRADMAQAAFSKAFQGRHDVSLTLKYHGNENTEGFGISSMLVPRHDNITYIHETLSQEDLIKLYYDHDVLVYPSEGEGFGFIPLQALATGMPVISTGLWCSYKDFLGRNIIESKLGKTQNTGYTCGDVVLPEIDSLIYLMRRVVDNFDDEVNYYFNQAPSVYNRYNWQTRCDAFLKSVVKRLGTKTFH
;
A
#
# COMPACT_ATOMS: atom_id res chain seq x y z
N MET A 1 19.65 -1.47 20.07
CA MET A 1 18.28 -1.97 20.35
C MET A 1 18.11 -3.35 19.72
N LYS A 2 17.60 -4.32 20.47
CA LYS A 2 17.30 -5.67 19.98
C LYS A 2 15.79 -5.76 19.76
N LEU A 3 15.35 -5.98 18.51
CA LEU A 3 13.95 -6.07 18.11
C LEU A 3 13.64 -7.49 17.63
N SER A 4 12.63 -8.14 18.20
CA SER A 4 12.09 -9.34 17.56
C SER A 4 10.89 -8.98 16.66
N LEU A 5 10.91 -9.52 15.46
CA LEU A 5 9.90 -9.24 14.44
C LEU A 5 9.02 -10.48 14.23
N HIS A 6 7.75 -10.33 14.51
CA HIS A 6 6.76 -11.40 14.43
C HIS A 6 5.76 -11.12 13.33
N THR A 7 5.41 -12.17 12.59
CA THR A 7 4.31 -12.14 11.62
C THR A 7 3.68 -13.52 11.52
N ASP A 8 2.51 -13.61 10.92
CA ASP A 8 1.84 -14.89 10.72
C ASP A 8 2.41 -15.68 9.54
N GLN A 9 2.06 -16.98 9.46
CA GLN A 9 2.55 -17.88 8.43
C GLN A 9 2.07 -17.46 7.03
N PHE A 10 0.87 -16.90 6.92
CA PHE A 10 0.35 -16.39 5.63
C PHE A 10 1.23 -15.30 5.05
N VAL A 11 1.70 -14.35 5.87
CA VAL A 11 2.62 -13.29 5.44
C VAL A 11 3.96 -13.88 5.01
N LYS A 12 4.47 -14.89 5.74
CA LYS A 12 5.72 -15.58 5.38
C LYS A 12 5.58 -16.38 4.07
N ASP A 13 4.51 -17.13 3.91
CA ASP A 13 4.26 -17.98 2.73
C ASP A 13 4.04 -17.14 1.46
N ALA A 14 3.51 -15.94 1.59
CA ALA A 14 3.35 -15.01 0.47
C ALA A 14 4.67 -14.53 -0.15
N ASN A 15 5.81 -14.71 0.54
CA ASN A 15 7.16 -14.46 0.05
C ASN A 15 7.33 -13.15 -0.75
N GLY A 16 6.78 -12.06 -0.23
CA GLY A 16 6.85 -10.74 -0.85
C GLY A 16 5.75 -10.43 -1.87
N SER A 17 4.83 -11.36 -2.16
CA SER A 17 3.76 -11.15 -3.15
C SER A 17 2.59 -10.31 -2.64
N SER A 18 2.42 -10.14 -1.33
CA SER A 18 1.44 -9.24 -0.71
C SER A 18 2.10 -8.00 -0.11
N GLY A 19 1.34 -6.92 0.06
CA GLY A 19 1.84 -5.70 0.68
C GLY A 19 2.40 -5.92 2.11
N TYR A 20 1.76 -6.76 2.91
CA TYR A 20 2.25 -7.18 4.23
C TYR A 20 3.57 -7.94 4.14
N SER A 21 3.62 -8.97 3.30
CA SER A 21 4.80 -9.80 3.11
C SER A 21 5.98 -8.99 2.57
N TYR A 22 5.76 -8.17 1.55
CA TYR A 22 6.78 -7.29 1.00
C TYR A 22 7.37 -6.37 2.07
N SER A 23 6.52 -5.68 2.83
CA SER A 23 6.94 -4.78 3.89
C SER A 23 7.69 -5.49 5.01
N TYR A 24 7.24 -6.68 5.39
CA TYR A 24 7.90 -7.49 6.41
C TYR A 24 9.36 -7.81 6.07
N TYR A 25 9.61 -8.32 4.87
CA TYR A 25 10.98 -8.64 4.44
C TYR A 25 11.84 -7.38 4.27
N LYS A 26 11.26 -6.29 3.78
CA LYS A 26 11.98 -5.00 3.67
C LYS A 26 12.33 -4.41 5.04
N MET A 27 11.46 -4.54 6.03
CA MET A 27 11.80 -4.12 7.40
C MET A 27 12.96 -4.94 7.95
N ILE A 28 12.99 -6.27 7.78
CA ILE A 28 14.12 -7.09 8.22
C ILE A 28 15.43 -6.58 7.59
N ASP A 29 15.44 -6.40 6.27
CA ASP A 29 16.63 -5.97 5.53
C ASP A 29 17.14 -4.58 5.95
N HIS A 30 16.25 -3.59 6.01
CA HIS A 30 16.63 -2.21 6.26
C HIS A 30 16.81 -1.86 7.74
N PHE A 31 16.03 -2.48 8.64
CA PHE A 31 16.21 -2.28 10.07
C PHE A 31 17.55 -2.83 10.56
N SER A 32 18.01 -3.95 10.00
CA SER A 32 19.33 -4.52 10.33
C SER A 32 20.50 -3.62 9.94
N LYS A 33 20.30 -2.72 8.98
CA LYS A 33 21.31 -1.75 8.50
C LYS A 33 21.28 -0.43 9.29
N PHE A 34 20.29 -0.23 10.16
CA PHE A 34 20.13 1.02 10.91
C PHE A 34 21.24 1.20 11.95
N SER A 35 21.79 2.42 11.98
CA SER A 35 22.73 2.87 13.02
C SER A 35 22.53 4.35 13.32
N TYR A 36 22.39 4.69 14.61
CA TYR A 36 22.19 6.06 15.06
C TYR A 36 22.86 6.29 16.42
N ARG A 37 23.74 7.28 16.55
CA ARG A 37 24.46 7.63 17.82
C ARG A 37 25.14 6.41 18.49
N ASN A 38 25.82 5.58 17.69
CA ASN A 38 26.45 4.32 18.10
C ASN A 38 25.47 3.19 18.47
N GLU A 39 24.17 3.43 18.43
CA GLU A 39 23.15 2.41 18.60
C GLU A 39 22.91 1.69 17.26
N LYS A 40 22.93 0.37 17.31
CA LYS A 40 22.59 -0.50 16.18
C LYS A 40 21.29 -1.22 16.48
N MET A 41 20.48 -1.45 15.44
CA MET A 41 19.34 -2.36 15.56
C MET A 41 19.76 -3.77 15.21
N THR A 42 19.44 -4.72 16.07
CA THR A 42 19.62 -6.14 15.83
C THR A 42 18.25 -6.78 15.71
N ILE A 43 17.97 -7.40 14.58
CA ILE A 43 16.73 -8.17 14.40
C ILE A 43 16.97 -9.58 14.92
N LEU A 44 16.07 -10.04 15.78
CA LEU A 44 16.13 -11.35 16.39
C LEU A 44 14.92 -12.17 16.00
N ASP A 45 15.15 -13.40 15.57
CA ASP A 45 14.11 -14.39 15.37
C ASP A 45 13.64 -14.89 16.75
N ASN A 46 12.60 -14.24 17.26
CA ASN A 46 11.83 -14.74 18.39
C ASN A 46 12.64 -15.00 19.67
N SER A 47 13.35 -14.02 20.17
CA SER A 47 14.29 -14.18 21.27
C SER A 47 13.82 -13.53 22.57
N SER A 48 14.00 -14.26 23.69
CA SER A 48 13.89 -13.72 25.04
C SER A 48 14.86 -12.57 25.33
N GLU A 49 15.85 -12.37 24.46
CA GLU A 49 16.85 -11.31 24.57
C GLU A 49 16.43 -10.00 23.88
N ALA A 50 15.26 -9.93 23.23
CA ALA A 50 14.79 -8.72 22.61
C ALA A 50 14.37 -7.66 23.66
N ASN A 51 14.65 -6.40 23.35
CA ASN A 51 14.15 -5.28 24.17
C ASN A 51 12.71 -4.90 23.78
N ALA A 52 12.35 -5.12 22.52
CA ALA A 52 11.02 -4.84 21.97
C ALA A 52 10.58 -5.95 21.03
N GLN A 53 9.27 -6.11 20.90
CA GLN A 53 8.62 -7.04 19.98
C GLN A 53 7.73 -6.26 19.03
N LEU A 54 7.92 -6.43 17.73
CA LEU A 54 7.03 -5.89 16.69
C LEU A 54 6.17 -7.02 16.12
N PHE A 55 4.88 -6.90 16.32
CA PHE A 55 3.86 -7.78 15.74
C PHE A 55 3.34 -7.13 14.46
N TYR A 56 3.82 -7.61 13.31
CA TYR A 56 3.44 -7.10 12.00
C TYR A 56 2.44 -8.02 11.34
N MET A 57 1.18 -7.86 11.72
CA MET A 57 0.05 -8.69 11.30
C MET A 57 -1.28 -7.99 11.58
N GLU A 58 -2.38 -8.58 11.12
CA GLU A 58 -3.71 -8.12 11.50
C GLU A 58 -3.95 -8.31 13.01
N PRO A 59 -4.48 -7.29 13.73
CA PRO A 59 -4.70 -7.37 15.17
C PRO A 59 -5.62 -8.52 15.61
N GLU A 60 -6.55 -8.95 14.76
CA GLU A 60 -7.42 -10.09 15.01
C GLU A 60 -6.64 -11.38 15.18
N ARG A 61 -5.65 -11.60 14.34
CA ARG A 61 -4.80 -12.81 14.42
C ARG A 61 -4.02 -12.86 15.71
N TYR A 62 -3.67 -11.72 16.26
CA TYR A 62 -3.09 -11.60 17.57
C TYR A 62 -4.04 -12.04 18.71
N ASN A 63 -5.34 -11.73 18.64
CA ASN A 63 -6.35 -12.16 19.60
C ASN A 63 -6.66 -13.65 19.53
N HIS A 64 -6.81 -14.21 18.34
CA HIS A 64 -7.01 -15.65 18.16
C HIS A 64 -5.86 -16.48 18.71
N TYR A 65 -4.67 -15.94 18.69
CA TYR A 65 -3.49 -16.58 19.28
C TYR A 65 -3.54 -16.61 20.81
N ASN A 66 -4.23 -15.67 21.44
CA ASN A 66 -4.39 -15.66 22.91
C ASN A 66 -5.60 -16.41 23.44
N MET A 67 -6.60 -16.72 22.61
CA MET A 67 -7.89 -17.14 23.18
C MET A 67 -8.30 -18.60 22.98
N GLN A 68 -7.90 -19.32 21.97
CA GLN A 68 -8.16 -20.78 21.89
C GLN A 68 -7.46 -21.43 20.69
N ASN A 69 -6.67 -22.49 20.93
CA ASN A 69 -6.32 -23.54 19.96
C ASN A 69 -5.38 -23.23 18.79
N LEU A 70 -4.55 -22.21 18.83
CA LEU A 70 -3.38 -22.24 17.99
C LEU A 70 -2.30 -23.10 18.64
N ARG A 71 -1.70 -23.97 17.86
CA ARG A 71 -0.61 -24.83 18.32
C ARG A 71 0.43 -23.94 18.99
N THR A 72 0.47 -24.06 20.27
CA THR A 72 1.17 -23.25 21.27
C THR A 72 2.68 -23.11 21.07
N SER A 73 3.25 -23.55 19.96
CA SER A 73 4.68 -23.51 19.70
C SER A 73 5.21 -22.10 19.42
N ASP A 74 4.42 -21.25 18.76
CA ASP A 74 4.94 -19.98 18.25
C ASP A 74 4.72 -18.79 19.19
N PHE A 75 3.76 -18.86 20.11
CA PHE A 75 3.39 -17.79 21.03
C PHE A 75 3.86 -17.98 22.50
N LYS A 76 4.55 -19.04 22.82
CA LYS A 76 5.24 -19.20 24.13
C LYS A 76 6.28 -18.09 24.44
N LYS A 77 6.35 -17.05 23.61
CA LYS A 77 7.40 -16.05 23.60
C LYS A 77 6.93 -14.62 23.82
N PHE A 78 5.71 -14.42 24.32
CA PHE A 78 5.30 -13.17 24.91
C PHE A 78 6.09 -12.98 26.20
N HIS A 79 7.07 -12.11 26.15
CA HIS A 79 7.76 -11.70 27.38
C HIS A 79 7.04 -10.47 27.91
N ASP A 80 6.35 -10.60 29.02
CA ASP A 80 5.57 -9.54 29.65
C ASP A 80 6.40 -8.27 29.94
N ASN A 81 7.70 -8.43 30.07
CA ASN A 81 8.65 -7.35 30.38
C ASN A 81 9.22 -6.65 29.12
N GLN A 82 8.81 -7.03 27.91
CA GLN A 82 9.32 -6.42 26.67
C GLN A 82 8.33 -5.39 26.14
N TYR A 83 8.85 -4.36 25.48
CA TYR A 83 8.06 -3.34 24.81
C TYR A 83 7.35 -3.94 23.57
N LYS A 84 6.04 -3.76 23.48
CA LYS A 84 5.18 -4.38 22.47
C LYS A 84 4.72 -3.34 21.46
N ILE A 85 4.93 -3.64 20.20
CA ILE A 85 4.57 -2.77 19.06
C ILE A 85 3.63 -3.56 18.15
N GLN A 86 2.50 -2.97 17.77
CA GLN A 86 1.61 -3.50 16.75
C GLN A 86 1.83 -2.75 15.44
N GLY A 87 2.29 -3.43 14.40
CA GLY A 87 2.31 -2.91 13.03
C GLY A 87 1.11 -3.42 12.24
N THR A 88 0.31 -2.54 11.63
CA THR A 88 -0.87 -2.94 10.86
C THR A 88 -1.18 -1.97 9.72
N HIS A 89 -2.02 -2.43 8.80
CA HIS A 89 -2.56 -1.65 7.69
C HIS A 89 -4.07 -1.51 7.83
N LEU A 90 -4.56 -0.32 7.56
CA LEU A 90 -5.98 0.01 7.60
C LEU A 90 -6.37 0.72 6.30
N GLU A 91 -7.55 0.41 5.81
CA GLU A 91 -8.06 0.85 4.51
C GLU A 91 -9.38 1.62 4.62
N ALA A 92 -9.86 1.85 5.84
CA ALA A 92 -11.12 2.53 6.15
C ALA A 92 -10.97 3.45 7.37
N THR A 93 -12.00 4.23 7.67
CA THR A 93 -12.00 5.27 8.72
C THR A 93 -12.09 4.73 10.15
N ARG A 94 -12.28 3.42 10.32
CA ARG A 94 -12.34 2.76 11.63
C ARG A 94 -11.67 1.41 11.60
N VAL A 95 -11.24 0.95 12.79
CA VAL A 95 -10.85 -0.44 13.04
C VAL A 95 -12.06 -1.27 13.43
N TRP A 96 -11.97 -2.60 13.33
CA TRP A 96 -12.98 -3.52 13.82
C TRP A 96 -13.09 -3.45 15.34
N ASP A 97 -14.30 -3.47 15.88
CA ASP A 97 -14.52 -3.36 17.32
C ASP A 97 -13.77 -4.45 18.12
N HIS A 98 -13.66 -5.66 17.57
CA HIS A 98 -12.92 -6.77 18.19
C HIS A 98 -11.39 -6.60 18.14
N TRP A 99 -10.85 -5.63 17.39
CA TRP A 99 -9.42 -5.29 17.41
C TRP A 99 -9.06 -4.32 18.52
N ILE A 100 -10.01 -3.54 19.04
CA ILE A 100 -9.76 -2.44 19.97
C ILE A 100 -9.03 -2.92 21.24
N ASP A 101 -9.51 -4.02 21.82
CA ASP A 101 -8.88 -4.59 23.01
C ASP A 101 -7.43 -5.00 22.78
N SER A 102 -7.15 -5.64 21.64
CA SER A 102 -5.78 -6.06 21.31
C SER A 102 -4.87 -4.89 21.08
N MET A 103 -5.36 -3.89 20.36
CA MET A 103 -4.60 -2.69 20.04
C MET A 103 -4.34 -1.83 21.28
N ASN A 104 -5.20 -1.92 22.32
CA ASN A 104 -4.98 -1.25 23.61
C ASN A 104 -4.04 -2.03 24.57
N ARG A 105 -3.61 -3.25 24.22
CA ARG A 105 -2.68 -4.05 25.05
C ARG A 105 -1.22 -3.93 24.66
N VAL A 106 -0.92 -3.20 23.60
CA VAL A 106 0.46 -2.92 23.17
C VAL A 106 0.90 -1.54 23.63
N ASP A 107 2.20 -1.31 23.63
CA ASP A 107 2.79 -0.03 24.09
C ASP A 107 2.76 1.05 23.01
N GLU A 108 2.81 0.67 21.74
CA GLU A 108 2.61 1.57 20.60
C GLU A 108 2.11 0.84 19.35
N ILE A 109 1.49 1.61 18.44
CA ILE A 109 0.95 1.13 17.17
C ILE A 109 1.67 1.84 16.03
N TRP A 110 2.05 1.08 14.97
CA TRP A 110 2.62 1.60 13.74
C TRP A 110 1.66 1.35 12.58
N VAL A 111 1.34 2.42 11.86
CA VAL A 111 0.47 2.38 10.67
C VAL A 111 1.17 3.01 9.46
N GLY A 112 0.74 2.67 8.25
CA GLY A 112 1.42 3.07 7.02
C GLY A 112 1.19 4.51 6.57
N ASN A 113 0.14 5.18 7.06
CA ASN A 113 -0.24 6.53 6.64
C ASN A 113 -1.08 7.26 7.71
N TYR A 114 -1.30 8.57 7.51
CA TYR A 114 -2.04 9.40 8.46
C TYR A 114 -3.54 9.09 8.49
N PHE A 115 -4.13 8.66 7.37
CA PHE A 115 -5.52 8.22 7.33
C PHE A 115 -5.76 7.02 8.25
N ALA A 116 -4.84 6.06 8.24
CA ALA A 116 -4.88 4.90 9.15
C ALA A 116 -4.66 5.32 10.62
N GLN A 117 -3.81 6.31 10.88
CA GLN A 117 -3.63 6.87 12.23
C GLN A 117 -4.92 7.48 12.75
N ASP A 118 -5.59 8.29 11.94
CA ASP A 118 -6.89 8.87 12.29
C ASP A 118 -7.94 7.79 12.53
N ALA A 119 -7.95 6.72 11.72
CA ALA A 119 -8.86 5.59 11.90
C ALA A 119 -8.67 4.89 13.26
N VAL A 120 -7.43 4.71 13.70
CA VAL A 120 -7.10 4.14 15.03
C VAL A 120 -7.63 5.06 16.13
N ILE A 121 -7.30 6.35 16.07
CA ILE A 121 -7.69 7.34 17.09
C ILE A 121 -9.22 7.47 17.16
N ASN A 122 -9.88 7.59 16.02
CA ASN A 122 -11.34 7.75 15.92
C ASN A 122 -12.11 6.49 16.34
N SER A 123 -11.45 5.34 16.43
CA SER A 123 -12.02 4.10 16.96
C SER A 123 -11.96 4.00 18.50
N GLY A 124 -11.40 5.01 19.19
CA GLY A 124 -11.31 5.03 20.64
C GLY A 124 -10.10 4.26 21.19
N ILE A 125 -9.10 3.95 20.35
CA ILE A 125 -7.86 3.34 20.80
C ILE A 125 -6.99 4.42 21.45
N THR A 126 -6.51 4.14 22.65
CA THR A 126 -5.72 5.06 23.47
C THR A 126 -4.22 4.84 23.36
N THR A 127 -3.80 3.71 22.80
CA THR A 127 -2.39 3.40 22.57
C THR A 127 -1.74 4.41 21.61
N PRO A 128 -0.57 4.96 21.96
CA PRO A 128 0.15 5.88 21.08
C PRO A 128 0.36 5.30 19.69
N THR A 129 -0.06 6.03 18.66
CA THR A 129 -0.01 5.57 17.26
C THR A 129 0.91 6.45 16.43
N TYR A 130 1.82 5.83 15.68
CA TYR A 130 2.82 6.50 14.86
C TYR A 130 2.75 6.06 13.41
N VAL A 131 2.98 7.01 12.50
CA VAL A 131 3.01 6.72 11.06
C VAL A 131 4.41 6.30 10.65
N PHE A 132 4.53 5.06 10.20
CA PHE A 132 5.69 4.53 9.51
C PHE A 132 5.39 4.48 8.02
N GLU A 133 5.66 5.58 7.32
CA GLU A 133 5.58 5.61 5.87
C GLU A 133 6.62 4.66 5.27
N MET A 134 6.15 3.72 4.48
CA MET A 134 7.00 2.68 3.87
C MET A 134 7.82 3.22 2.70
N GLY A 135 8.72 2.40 2.21
CA GLY A 135 9.60 2.76 1.10
C GLY A 135 9.32 1.98 -0.18
N ILE A 136 10.08 2.33 -1.20
CA ILE A 136 10.17 1.63 -2.48
C ILE A 136 11.61 1.23 -2.77
N ASP A 137 11.78 0.21 -3.61
CA ASP A 137 13.10 -0.31 -4.00
C ASP A 137 13.81 0.56 -5.02
N ASP A 138 15.12 0.38 -5.08
CA ASP A 138 16.02 1.10 -5.99
C ASP A 138 15.78 0.81 -7.48
N MET A 139 15.00 -0.22 -7.80
CA MET A 139 14.67 -0.60 -9.17
C MET A 139 13.68 0.36 -9.83
N TRP A 140 12.84 1.06 -9.06
CA TRP A 140 11.85 2.01 -9.56
C TRP A 140 12.53 3.32 -9.97
N LYS A 141 13.14 3.34 -11.16
CA LYS A 141 13.90 4.47 -11.69
C LYS A 141 13.06 5.33 -12.63
N PRO A 142 13.31 6.64 -12.70
CA PRO A 142 12.67 7.49 -13.68
C PRO A 142 12.86 6.96 -15.11
N HIS A 143 11.76 6.89 -15.86
CA HIS A 143 11.71 6.44 -17.24
C HIS A 143 10.93 7.45 -18.07
N ARG A 144 11.47 7.87 -19.23
CA ARG A 144 10.77 8.77 -20.14
C ARG A 144 9.74 8.02 -20.95
N ARG A 145 8.58 8.64 -21.11
CA ARG A 145 7.41 8.07 -21.79
C ARG A 145 7.02 8.86 -23.03
N GLY A 146 6.18 8.27 -23.86
CA GLY A 146 5.73 8.83 -25.14
C GLY A 146 6.63 8.42 -26.31
N GLY A 147 6.17 8.67 -27.52
CA GLY A 147 6.98 8.51 -28.74
C GLY A 147 6.43 7.54 -29.78
N ASP A 148 5.47 6.68 -29.46
CA ASP A 148 4.85 5.75 -30.42
C ASP A 148 3.48 6.21 -30.95
N GLY A 149 3.02 7.38 -30.52
CA GLY A 149 1.75 7.98 -30.95
C GLY A 149 0.50 7.34 -30.33
N LYS A 150 0.68 6.39 -29.38
CA LYS A 150 -0.42 5.76 -28.66
C LYS A 150 -0.20 5.92 -27.15
N ILE A 151 -1.22 6.42 -26.44
CA ILE A 151 -1.15 6.57 -24.98
C ILE A 151 -1.72 5.32 -24.30
N LYS A 152 -0.91 4.69 -23.44
CA LYS A 152 -1.20 3.40 -22.80
C LYS A 152 -1.48 3.60 -21.32
N PHE A 153 -2.73 3.39 -20.95
CA PHE A 153 -3.15 3.37 -19.56
C PHE A 153 -2.90 2.00 -18.93
N LEU A 154 -2.56 2.00 -17.66
CA LEU A 154 -2.32 0.81 -16.85
C LEU A 154 -3.17 0.84 -15.59
N HIS A 155 -3.81 -0.28 -15.26
CA HIS A 155 -4.36 -0.56 -13.94
C HIS A 155 -3.76 -1.87 -13.43
N ILE A 156 -3.30 -1.89 -12.18
CA ILE A 156 -2.71 -3.08 -11.54
C ILE A 156 -3.44 -3.32 -10.24
N ASP A 157 -3.87 -4.56 -9.99
CA ASP A 157 -4.44 -4.94 -8.72
C ASP A 157 -4.26 -6.43 -8.36
N SER A 158 -4.79 -6.82 -7.21
CA SER A 158 -4.86 -8.20 -6.71
C SER A 158 -6.24 -8.83 -6.91
N ALA A 159 -7.00 -8.39 -7.92
CA ALA A 159 -8.40 -8.78 -8.16
C ALA A 159 -9.34 -8.45 -6.96
N SER A 160 -9.02 -7.41 -6.20
CA SER A 160 -9.85 -6.96 -5.08
C SER A 160 -10.89 -5.93 -5.57
N PRO A 161 -12.18 -6.13 -5.27
CA PRO A 161 -13.23 -5.17 -5.65
C PRO A 161 -12.95 -3.73 -5.18
N ARG A 162 -12.27 -3.56 -4.05
CA ARG A 162 -11.85 -2.29 -3.50
C ARG A 162 -10.93 -1.47 -4.43
N LYS A 163 -10.17 -2.14 -5.29
CA LYS A 163 -9.24 -1.49 -6.24
C LYS A 163 -9.93 -0.86 -7.44
N ARG A 164 -11.24 -1.19 -7.65
CA ARG A 164 -12.13 -0.59 -8.64
C ARG A 164 -11.62 -0.68 -10.08
N ALA A 165 -11.12 -1.85 -10.48
CA ALA A 165 -10.81 -2.15 -11.88
C ALA A 165 -12.04 -1.98 -12.79
N ASP A 166 -13.23 -2.30 -12.27
CA ASP A 166 -14.53 -2.06 -12.89
C ASP A 166 -14.71 -0.59 -13.28
N MET A 167 -14.43 0.32 -12.36
CA MET A 167 -14.54 1.75 -12.58
C MET A 167 -13.48 2.24 -13.58
N ALA A 168 -12.24 1.76 -13.49
CA ALA A 168 -11.18 2.10 -14.44
C ALA A 168 -11.59 1.73 -15.87
N GLN A 169 -12.14 0.51 -16.07
CA GLN A 169 -12.64 0.05 -17.35
C GLN A 169 -13.83 0.88 -17.85
N ALA A 170 -14.82 1.13 -17.00
CA ALA A 170 -16.00 1.89 -17.35
C ALA A 170 -15.66 3.34 -17.74
N ALA A 171 -14.78 3.98 -16.95
CA ALA A 171 -14.33 5.33 -17.22
C ALA A 171 -13.55 5.41 -18.52
N PHE A 172 -12.63 4.46 -18.79
CA PHE A 172 -11.87 4.40 -20.05
C PHE A 172 -12.80 4.26 -21.24
N SER A 173 -13.75 3.31 -21.19
CA SER A 173 -14.71 3.09 -22.30
C SER A 173 -15.55 4.34 -22.59
N LYS A 174 -15.99 5.04 -21.55
CA LYS A 174 -16.74 6.31 -21.69
C LYS A 174 -15.87 7.47 -22.18
N ALA A 175 -14.63 7.56 -21.66
CA ALA A 175 -13.73 8.66 -22.02
C ALA A 175 -13.32 8.62 -23.49
N PHE A 176 -13.12 7.41 -24.05
CA PHE A 176 -12.41 7.20 -25.31
C PHE A 176 -13.20 6.38 -26.33
N GLN A 177 -14.51 6.42 -26.27
CA GLN A 177 -15.37 5.74 -27.24
C GLN A 177 -14.98 6.13 -28.69
N GLY A 178 -14.67 5.13 -29.52
CA GLY A 178 -14.29 5.34 -30.91
C GLY A 178 -12.85 5.84 -31.14
N ARG A 179 -12.03 5.99 -30.11
CA ARG A 179 -10.59 6.33 -30.24
C ARG A 179 -9.75 5.06 -30.33
N HIS A 180 -8.71 5.09 -31.18
CA HIS A 180 -7.77 3.99 -31.38
C HIS A 180 -6.33 4.33 -30.97
N ASP A 181 -6.08 5.59 -30.64
CA ASP A 181 -4.79 6.13 -30.20
C ASP A 181 -4.57 6.01 -28.68
N VAL A 182 -5.49 5.39 -27.98
CA VAL A 182 -5.41 5.08 -26.54
C VAL A 182 -5.66 3.59 -26.29
N SER A 183 -5.08 3.05 -25.21
CA SER A 183 -5.37 1.68 -24.75
C SER A 183 -5.34 1.59 -23.24
N LEU A 184 -5.96 0.56 -22.68
CA LEU A 184 -5.95 0.24 -21.27
C LEU A 184 -5.49 -1.20 -21.07
N THR A 185 -4.52 -1.41 -20.21
CA THR A 185 -4.14 -2.72 -19.72
C THR A 185 -4.64 -2.87 -18.28
N LEU A 186 -5.40 -3.94 -18.03
CA LEU A 186 -5.86 -4.34 -16.70
C LEU A 186 -5.06 -5.58 -16.29
N LYS A 187 -4.17 -5.43 -15.31
CA LYS A 187 -3.32 -6.50 -14.80
C LYS A 187 -3.82 -6.95 -13.43
N TYR A 188 -4.18 -8.22 -13.32
CA TYR A 188 -4.63 -8.86 -12.09
C TYR A 188 -3.59 -9.88 -11.59
N HIS A 189 -3.54 -10.05 -10.27
CA HIS A 189 -2.81 -11.14 -9.65
C HIS A 189 -3.84 -12.19 -9.18
N GLY A 190 -3.77 -13.42 -9.70
CA GLY A 190 -4.68 -14.50 -9.33
C GLY A 190 -4.97 -15.45 -10.50
N ASN A 191 -5.57 -16.60 -10.21
CA ASN A 191 -5.95 -17.60 -11.21
C ASN A 191 -7.09 -17.09 -12.09
N GLU A 192 -7.13 -17.53 -13.35
CA GLU A 192 -8.17 -17.26 -14.36
C GLU A 192 -9.61 -17.53 -13.87
N ASN A 193 -9.77 -18.32 -12.81
CA ASN A 193 -11.05 -18.68 -12.20
C ASN A 193 -11.63 -17.62 -11.25
N THR A 194 -11.04 -16.42 -11.19
CA THR A 194 -11.63 -15.28 -10.46
C THR A 194 -12.79 -14.61 -11.22
N GLU A 195 -13.54 -15.39 -12.01
CA GLU A 195 -14.81 -14.95 -12.61
C GLU A 195 -15.84 -14.41 -11.60
N GLY A 196 -15.60 -14.58 -10.30
CA GLY A 196 -16.47 -14.12 -9.21
C GLY A 196 -16.28 -12.66 -8.78
N PHE A 197 -15.24 -11.97 -9.19
CA PHE A 197 -14.94 -10.62 -8.70
C PHE A 197 -15.29 -9.51 -9.71
N GLY A 198 -16.57 -9.42 -10.05
CA GLY A 198 -17.17 -8.15 -10.48
C GLY A 198 -16.92 -7.67 -11.90
N ILE A 199 -15.95 -8.20 -12.65
CA ILE A 199 -15.66 -7.72 -14.01
C ILE A 199 -16.51 -8.41 -15.06
N SER A 200 -16.83 -9.70 -14.86
CA SER A 200 -17.68 -10.45 -15.81
C SER A 200 -19.16 -10.10 -15.69
N SER A 201 -19.60 -9.52 -14.56
CA SER A 201 -21.00 -9.16 -14.34
C SER A 201 -21.35 -7.74 -14.79
N MET A 202 -20.38 -6.93 -15.19
CA MET A 202 -20.65 -5.59 -15.67
C MET A 202 -20.96 -5.60 -17.16
N LEU A 203 -22.17 -5.15 -17.50
CA LEU A 203 -22.60 -4.78 -18.85
C LEU A 203 -21.85 -3.53 -19.36
N VAL A 204 -20.52 -3.48 -19.15
CA VAL A 204 -19.70 -2.42 -19.72
C VAL A 204 -19.32 -2.85 -21.14
N PRO A 205 -19.62 -2.06 -22.17
CA PRO A 205 -19.21 -2.37 -23.51
C PRO A 205 -17.71 -2.64 -23.55
N ARG A 206 -17.30 -3.81 -24.06
CA ARG A 206 -15.88 -4.09 -24.28
C ARG A 206 -15.36 -3.08 -25.29
N HIS A 207 -14.31 -2.38 -24.92
CA HIS A 207 -13.57 -1.53 -25.85
C HIS A 207 -12.46 -2.38 -26.47
N ASP A 208 -12.27 -2.35 -27.78
CA ASP A 208 -11.30 -3.19 -28.51
C ASP A 208 -9.83 -2.93 -28.08
N ASN A 209 -9.59 -1.79 -27.43
CA ASN A 209 -8.27 -1.40 -26.94
C ASN A 209 -8.05 -1.72 -25.45
N ILE A 210 -8.80 -2.67 -24.88
CA ILE A 210 -8.59 -3.14 -23.50
C ILE A 210 -7.94 -4.52 -23.52
N THR A 211 -6.80 -4.64 -22.85
CA THR A 211 -6.04 -5.89 -22.68
C THR A 211 -6.07 -6.34 -21.23
N TYR A 212 -6.16 -7.65 -21.01
CA TYR A 212 -6.17 -8.26 -19.69
C TYR A 212 -4.93 -9.13 -19.51
N ILE A 213 -4.25 -9.00 -18.36
CA ILE A 213 -3.10 -9.81 -17.95
C ILE A 213 -3.45 -10.50 -16.64
N HIS A 214 -3.54 -11.83 -16.63
CA HIS A 214 -3.93 -12.64 -15.46
C HIS A 214 -2.76 -13.37 -14.80
N GLU A 215 -1.58 -13.28 -15.37
CA GLU A 215 -0.39 -14.00 -14.89
C GLU A 215 0.27 -13.31 -13.69
N THR A 216 0.94 -14.10 -12.87
CA THR A 216 1.88 -13.58 -11.88
C THR A 216 3.16 -13.20 -12.59
N LEU A 217 3.50 -11.94 -12.58
CA LEU A 217 4.72 -11.42 -13.23
C LEU A 217 5.92 -11.56 -12.30
N SER A 218 7.10 -11.80 -12.89
CA SER A 218 8.36 -11.60 -12.21
C SER A 218 8.53 -10.10 -11.86
N GLN A 219 9.46 -9.80 -10.98
CA GLN A 219 9.74 -8.41 -10.63
C GLN A 219 10.27 -7.60 -11.83
N GLU A 220 11.05 -8.23 -12.69
CA GLU A 220 11.58 -7.64 -13.92
C GLU A 220 10.44 -7.35 -14.92
N ASP A 221 9.54 -8.31 -15.12
CA ASP A 221 8.39 -8.13 -16.00
C ASP A 221 7.41 -7.08 -15.45
N LEU A 222 7.25 -7.00 -14.14
CA LEU A 222 6.45 -5.96 -13.51
C LEU A 222 7.01 -4.56 -13.78
N ILE A 223 8.33 -4.36 -13.62
CA ILE A 223 8.98 -3.08 -13.95
C ILE A 223 8.82 -2.76 -15.43
N LYS A 224 9.03 -3.76 -16.29
CA LYS A 224 8.84 -3.60 -17.72
C LYS A 224 7.40 -3.16 -18.04
N LEU A 225 6.41 -3.75 -17.37
CA LEU A 225 5.01 -3.35 -17.52
C LEU A 225 4.79 -1.86 -17.20
N TYR A 226 5.41 -1.34 -16.11
CA TYR A 226 5.35 0.10 -15.81
C TYR A 226 6.06 0.95 -16.86
N TYR A 227 7.17 0.49 -17.43
CA TYR A 227 7.91 1.24 -18.44
C TYR A 227 7.24 1.22 -19.81
N ASP A 228 6.51 0.15 -20.15
CA ASP A 228 5.77 -0.01 -21.40
C ASP A 228 4.44 0.79 -21.42
N HIS A 229 4.04 1.39 -20.29
CA HIS A 229 2.79 2.15 -20.14
C HIS A 229 3.07 3.61 -19.75
N ASP A 230 2.11 4.47 -20.05
CA ASP A 230 2.26 5.92 -19.95
C ASP A 230 1.55 6.54 -18.75
N VAL A 231 0.40 6.00 -18.34
CA VAL A 231 -0.46 6.56 -17.28
C VAL A 231 -0.99 5.46 -16.39
N LEU A 232 -0.79 5.58 -15.09
CA LEU A 232 -1.46 4.71 -14.11
C LEU A 232 -2.84 5.25 -13.77
N VAL A 233 -3.85 4.36 -13.76
CA VAL A 233 -5.21 4.65 -13.28
C VAL A 233 -5.50 3.78 -12.06
N TYR A 234 -5.72 4.42 -10.91
CA TYR A 234 -5.84 3.71 -9.64
C TYR A 234 -6.95 4.30 -8.75
N PRO A 235 -8.23 4.03 -9.07
CA PRO A 235 -9.38 4.57 -8.33
C PRO A 235 -9.69 3.76 -7.07
N SER A 236 -8.66 3.37 -6.30
CA SER A 236 -8.82 2.54 -5.11
C SER A 236 -9.67 3.24 -4.03
N GLU A 237 -10.55 2.49 -3.39
CA GLU A 237 -11.37 2.95 -2.27
C GLU A 237 -10.60 3.05 -0.95
N GLY A 238 -9.38 2.53 -0.89
CA GLY A 238 -8.51 2.61 0.28
C GLY A 238 -7.29 1.71 0.14
N GLU A 239 -6.19 2.10 0.78
CA GLU A 239 -4.93 1.37 0.81
C GLU A 239 -4.28 1.49 2.19
N GLY A 240 -3.65 0.43 2.63
CA GLY A 240 -2.84 0.49 3.84
C GLY A 240 -1.63 1.42 3.71
N PHE A 241 -1.03 1.44 2.51
CA PHE A 241 0.03 2.39 2.15
C PHE A 241 -0.07 2.84 0.68
N GLY A 242 -0.29 1.91 -0.26
CA GLY A 242 -0.43 2.20 -1.68
C GLY A 242 0.89 2.18 -2.45
N PHE A 243 1.55 1.03 -2.47
CA PHE A 243 2.81 0.86 -3.22
C PHE A 243 2.66 1.10 -4.72
N ILE A 244 1.58 0.65 -5.34
CA ILE A 244 1.38 0.70 -6.79
C ILE A 244 1.46 2.13 -7.34
N PRO A 245 0.67 3.11 -6.86
CA PRO A 245 0.80 4.47 -7.36
C PRO A 245 2.12 5.13 -6.93
N LEU A 246 2.71 4.78 -5.79
CA LEU A 246 4.00 5.33 -5.39
C LEU A 246 5.13 4.84 -6.31
N GLN A 247 5.12 3.56 -6.69
CA GLN A 247 6.05 2.99 -7.68
C GLN A 247 5.92 3.69 -9.03
N ALA A 248 4.70 3.93 -9.49
CA ALA A 248 4.45 4.69 -10.72
C ALA A 248 5.02 6.11 -10.66
N LEU A 249 4.76 6.84 -9.57
CA LEU A 249 5.31 8.18 -9.34
C LEU A 249 6.84 8.19 -9.34
N ALA A 250 7.49 7.18 -8.73
CA ALA A 250 8.94 7.06 -8.72
C ALA A 250 9.54 6.78 -10.11
N THR A 251 8.78 6.14 -11.00
CA THR A 251 9.17 5.99 -12.41
C THR A 251 8.86 7.22 -13.26
N GLY A 252 8.26 8.27 -12.69
CA GLY A 252 7.83 9.46 -13.43
C GLY A 252 6.59 9.23 -14.28
N MET A 253 5.78 8.22 -13.96
CA MET A 253 4.51 7.94 -14.62
C MET A 253 3.43 8.90 -14.09
N PRO A 254 2.66 9.60 -14.95
CA PRO A 254 1.42 10.24 -14.57
C PRO A 254 0.49 9.26 -13.85
N VAL A 255 -0.04 9.66 -12.69
CA VAL A 255 -0.91 8.83 -11.86
C VAL A 255 -2.24 9.52 -11.65
N ILE A 256 -3.32 8.87 -12.04
CA ILE A 256 -4.70 9.27 -11.72
C ILE A 256 -5.18 8.37 -10.58
N SER A 257 -5.37 8.92 -9.39
CA SER A 257 -5.72 8.13 -8.20
C SER A 257 -6.56 8.92 -7.21
N THR A 258 -7.25 8.20 -6.33
CA THR A 258 -7.80 8.78 -5.10
C THR A 258 -6.66 9.20 -4.16
N GLY A 259 -6.84 10.29 -3.41
CA GLY A 259 -5.74 10.90 -2.63
C GLY A 259 -5.95 10.91 -1.11
N LEU A 260 -7.17 10.70 -0.61
CA LEU A 260 -7.47 10.89 0.81
C LEU A 260 -6.72 9.90 1.73
N TRP A 261 -6.50 8.69 1.29
CA TRP A 261 -5.84 7.64 2.06
C TRP A 261 -4.30 7.63 1.94
N CYS A 262 -3.69 8.40 1.03
CA CYS A 262 -2.25 8.30 0.79
C CYS A 262 -1.46 9.45 1.42
N SER A 263 -0.33 9.13 2.04
CA SER A 263 0.59 10.12 2.62
C SER A 263 1.39 10.89 1.57
N TYR A 264 1.45 10.39 0.35
CA TYR A 264 2.17 10.99 -0.77
C TYR A 264 1.25 11.72 -1.77
N LYS A 265 0.05 12.12 -1.32
CA LYS A 265 -0.93 12.83 -2.16
C LYS A 265 -0.36 14.08 -2.86
N ASP A 266 0.62 14.74 -2.25
CA ASP A 266 1.26 15.92 -2.84
C ASP A 266 1.98 15.59 -4.16
N PHE A 267 2.50 14.36 -4.31
CA PHE A 267 3.12 13.87 -5.55
C PHE A 267 2.12 13.38 -6.59
N LEU A 268 0.87 13.12 -6.22
CA LEU A 268 -0.20 12.87 -7.21
C LEU A 268 -0.49 14.13 -8.03
N GLY A 269 -0.18 15.30 -7.46
CA GLY A 269 -0.30 16.58 -8.13
C GLY A 269 -1.75 16.92 -8.49
N ARG A 270 -1.99 17.13 -9.79
CA ARG A 270 -3.26 17.60 -10.34
C ARG A 270 -4.20 16.49 -10.82
N ASN A 271 -3.84 15.21 -10.62
CA ASN A 271 -4.61 14.05 -11.09
C ASN A 271 -5.29 13.30 -9.94
N ILE A 272 -5.75 14.01 -8.94
CA ILE A 272 -6.48 13.44 -7.81
C ILE A 272 -7.97 13.31 -8.18
N ILE A 273 -8.49 12.09 -8.13
CA ILE A 273 -9.91 11.81 -8.37
C ILE A 273 -10.74 12.42 -7.23
N GLU A 274 -11.75 13.20 -7.57
CA GLU A 274 -12.74 13.68 -6.61
C GLU A 274 -13.37 12.47 -5.93
N SER A 275 -13.48 12.54 -4.60
CA SER A 275 -13.94 11.42 -3.80
C SER A 275 -14.57 11.88 -2.51
N LYS A 276 -15.43 11.04 -1.94
CA LYS A 276 -16.08 11.26 -0.64
C LYS A 276 -15.90 10.03 0.24
N LEU A 277 -16.02 10.22 1.55
CA LEU A 277 -16.11 9.10 2.49
C LEU A 277 -17.52 8.51 2.46
N GLY A 278 -17.61 7.19 2.50
CA GLY A 278 -18.89 6.49 2.52
C GLY A 278 -18.75 4.98 2.63
N LYS A 279 -19.90 4.31 2.75
CA LYS A 279 -19.93 2.85 2.81
C LYS A 279 -19.68 2.26 1.43
N THR A 280 -18.75 1.33 1.34
CA THR A 280 -18.56 0.56 0.11
C THR A 280 -19.55 -0.59 0.02
N GLN A 281 -19.94 -0.93 -1.20
CA GLN A 281 -20.69 -2.17 -1.50
C GLN A 281 -19.72 -3.36 -1.66
N ASN A 282 -18.43 -3.12 -1.78
CA ASN A 282 -17.37 -4.10 -1.97
C ASN A 282 -16.86 -4.65 -0.63
N THR A 283 -17.75 -4.82 0.34
CA THR A 283 -17.42 -5.11 1.73
C THR A 283 -17.06 -6.56 1.98
N GLY A 284 -16.18 -6.75 2.88
CA GLY A 284 -15.72 -8.01 3.49
C GLY A 284 -14.47 -7.79 4.33
N TYR A 285 -13.75 -6.69 4.06
CA TYR A 285 -12.42 -6.46 4.66
C TYR A 285 -12.26 -5.10 5.34
N THR A 286 -13.30 -4.26 5.40
CA THR A 286 -13.18 -2.91 5.95
C THR A 286 -14.25 -2.60 7.00
N CYS A 287 -13.87 -1.88 8.05
CA CYS A 287 -14.78 -1.32 9.03
C CYS A 287 -14.85 0.21 8.85
N GLY A 288 -16.04 0.80 8.98
CA GLY A 288 -16.22 2.24 8.80
C GLY A 288 -16.51 2.66 7.36
N ASP A 289 -16.08 3.85 7.00
CA ASP A 289 -16.21 4.41 5.66
C ASP A 289 -14.90 4.28 4.89
N VAL A 290 -15.01 4.18 3.57
CA VAL A 290 -13.88 4.15 2.63
C VAL A 290 -13.92 5.39 1.73
N VAL A 291 -12.91 5.55 0.90
CA VAL A 291 -12.82 6.64 -0.07
C VAL A 291 -13.53 6.23 -1.35
N LEU A 292 -14.72 6.75 -1.60
CA LEU A 292 -15.51 6.46 -2.80
C LEU A 292 -15.14 7.42 -3.94
N PRO A 293 -14.46 6.96 -5.00
CA PRO A 293 -14.10 7.79 -6.14
C PRO A 293 -15.34 8.15 -6.99
N GLU A 294 -15.34 9.35 -7.56
CA GLU A 294 -16.39 9.83 -8.47
C GLU A 294 -15.98 9.52 -9.93
N ILE A 295 -16.83 8.75 -10.64
CA ILE A 295 -16.52 8.29 -12.00
C ILE A 295 -16.39 9.41 -13.01
N ASP A 296 -17.19 10.47 -12.89
CA ASP A 296 -17.16 11.59 -13.83
C ASP A 296 -15.86 12.40 -13.67
N SER A 297 -15.32 12.52 -12.43
CA SER A 297 -14.00 13.06 -12.18
C SER A 297 -12.91 12.20 -12.83
N LEU A 298 -12.99 10.87 -12.72
CA LEU A 298 -12.04 9.97 -13.36
C LEU A 298 -12.06 10.10 -14.89
N ILE A 299 -13.25 10.16 -15.50
CA ILE A 299 -13.41 10.36 -16.96
C ILE A 299 -12.79 11.69 -17.38
N TYR A 300 -13.05 12.76 -16.66
CA TYR A 300 -12.48 14.07 -16.92
C TYR A 300 -10.94 14.04 -16.85
N LEU A 301 -10.38 13.46 -15.79
CA LEU A 301 -8.93 13.36 -15.61
C LEU A 301 -8.25 12.53 -16.69
N MET A 302 -8.85 11.41 -17.10
CA MET A 302 -8.35 10.60 -18.21
C MET A 302 -8.24 11.41 -19.50
N ARG A 303 -9.30 12.15 -19.87
CA ARG A 303 -9.30 13.02 -21.07
C ARG A 303 -8.28 14.14 -20.93
N ARG A 304 -8.24 14.82 -19.79
CA ARG A 304 -7.31 15.90 -19.53
C ARG A 304 -5.84 15.47 -19.66
N VAL A 305 -5.49 14.28 -19.13
CA VAL A 305 -4.13 13.72 -19.24
C VAL A 305 -3.78 13.45 -20.71
N VAL A 306 -4.70 12.94 -21.50
CA VAL A 306 -4.47 12.70 -22.94
C VAL A 306 -4.32 14.03 -23.71
N ASP A 307 -5.19 15.00 -23.44
CA ASP A 307 -5.18 16.30 -24.11
C ASP A 307 -3.93 17.14 -23.77
N ASN A 308 -3.27 16.84 -22.65
CA ASN A 308 -2.07 17.55 -22.16
C ASN A 308 -0.88 16.61 -21.93
N PHE A 309 -0.78 15.55 -22.73
CA PHE A 309 0.09 14.39 -22.44
C PHE A 309 1.56 14.76 -22.22
N ASP A 310 2.15 15.56 -23.10
CA ASP A 310 3.56 15.94 -23.00
C ASP A 310 3.85 16.75 -21.74
N ASP A 311 2.94 17.63 -21.33
CA ASP A 311 3.06 18.41 -20.10
C ASP A 311 2.92 17.52 -18.86
N GLU A 312 1.99 16.56 -18.86
CA GLU A 312 1.80 15.59 -17.79
C GLU A 312 3.05 14.70 -17.62
N VAL A 313 3.57 14.14 -18.70
CA VAL A 313 4.77 13.30 -18.67
C VAL A 313 5.98 14.09 -18.15
N ASN A 314 6.19 15.30 -18.63
CA ASN A 314 7.28 16.16 -18.17
C ASN A 314 7.15 16.53 -16.70
N TYR A 315 5.94 16.87 -16.25
CA TYR A 315 5.67 17.21 -14.85
C TYR A 315 6.02 16.05 -13.90
N TYR A 316 5.51 14.84 -14.16
CA TYR A 316 5.75 13.68 -13.29
C TYR A 316 7.20 13.17 -13.39
N PHE A 317 7.79 13.18 -14.59
CA PHE A 317 9.20 12.81 -14.75
C PHE A 317 10.13 13.70 -13.93
N ASN A 318 9.87 14.99 -13.90
CA ASN A 318 10.68 15.96 -13.11
C ASN A 318 10.51 15.78 -11.60
N GLN A 319 9.37 15.23 -11.13
CA GLN A 319 9.15 14.94 -9.71
C GLN A 319 9.74 13.61 -9.26
N ALA A 320 9.94 12.66 -10.16
CA ALA A 320 10.35 11.29 -9.83
C ALA A 320 11.60 11.18 -8.94
N PRO A 321 12.68 11.98 -9.14
CA PRO A 321 13.82 11.96 -8.23
C PRO A 321 13.47 12.36 -6.79
N SER A 322 12.56 13.33 -6.61
CA SER A 322 12.10 13.77 -5.29
C SER A 322 11.25 12.70 -4.60
N VAL A 323 10.38 12.03 -5.38
CA VAL A 323 9.59 10.89 -4.89
C VAL A 323 10.51 9.79 -4.39
N TYR A 324 11.47 9.36 -5.22
CA TYR A 324 12.42 8.32 -4.87
C TYR A 324 13.25 8.70 -3.63
N ASN A 325 13.82 9.90 -3.59
CA ASN A 325 14.66 10.35 -2.47
C ASN A 325 13.89 10.38 -1.15
N ARG A 326 12.61 10.75 -1.18
CA ARG A 326 11.75 10.76 0.01
C ARG A 326 11.32 9.38 0.45
N TYR A 327 11.00 8.49 -0.49
CA TYR A 327 10.35 7.20 -0.21
C TYR A 327 11.24 5.98 -0.44
N ASN A 328 12.57 6.10 -0.65
CA ASN A 328 13.38 4.90 -0.62
C ASN A 328 13.39 4.26 0.78
N TRP A 329 13.46 2.94 0.84
CA TRP A 329 13.35 2.18 2.08
C TRP A 329 14.33 2.64 3.16
N GLN A 330 15.61 2.85 2.80
CA GLN A 330 16.60 3.24 3.81
C GLN A 330 16.28 4.59 4.44
N THR A 331 15.89 5.59 3.63
CA THR A 331 15.50 6.91 4.12
C THR A 331 14.27 6.82 5.05
N ARG A 332 13.26 6.02 4.70
CA ARG A 332 12.06 5.86 5.54
C ARG A 332 12.37 5.14 6.84
N CYS A 333 13.09 4.03 6.77
CA CYS A 333 13.51 3.29 7.96
C CYS A 333 14.37 4.15 8.89
N ASP A 334 15.37 4.84 8.36
CA ASP A 334 16.25 5.69 9.17
C ASP A 334 15.50 6.83 9.85
N ALA A 335 14.62 7.52 9.12
CA ALA A 335 13.83 8.62 9.68
C ALA A 335 12.92 8.12 10.80
N PHE A 336 12.22 7.01 10.58
CA PHE A 336 11.31 6.44 11.55
C PHE A 336 12.04 5.86 12.77
N LEU A 337 13.06 5.05 12.57
CA LEU A 337 13.81 4.40 13.65
C LEU A 337 14.58 5.41 14.53
N LYS A 338 15.05 6.53 13.96
CA LYS A 338 15.57 7.66 14.77
C LYS A 338 14.53 8.18 15.75
N SER A 339 13.26 8.25 15.34
CA SER A 339 12.17 8.66 16.24
C SER A 339 11.87 7.58 17.29
N VAL A 340 11.90 6.30 16.91
CA VAL A 340 11.73 5.17 17.84
C VAL A 340 12.82 5.18 18.92
N VAL A 341 14.09 5.27 18.53
CA VAL A 341 15.22 5.33 19.48
C VAL A 341 15.10 6.52 20.43
N LYS A 342 14.65 7.69 19.96
CA LYS A 342 14.42 8.85 20.82
C LYS A 342 13.31 8.62 21.86
N ARG A 343 12.23 7.90 21.49
CA ARG A 343 11.11 7.60 22.40
C ARG A 343 11.45 6.50 23.39
N LEU A 344 12.10 5.45 22.91
CA LEU A 344 12.41 4.26 23.71
C LEU A 344 13.74 4.39 24.49
N GLY A 345 14.69 5.20 24.01
CA GLY A 345 16.06 5.28 24.52
C GLY A 345 16.24 5.69 25.98
N THR A 346 15.16 6.11 26.64
CA THR A 346 15.14 6.42 28.09
C THR A 346 14.34 5.42 28.93
N LYS A 347 13.60 4.50 28.31
CA LYS A 347 12.62 3.63 29.00
C LYS A 347 12.97 2.13 29.02
N THR A 348 13.78 1.63 28.10
CA THR A 348 13.83 0.19 27.80
C THR A 348 15.19 -0.48 27.99
N PHE A 349 16.19 0.21 28.49
CA PHE A 349 17.58 -0.31 28.51
C PHE A 349 18.19 -0.40 29.90
N HIS A 350 17.35 -0.56 30.92
CA HIS A 350 17.80 -0.85 32.31
C HIS A 350 17.49 -2.28 32.68
#